data_3afe22e5f1d0992f42295c8168d8dbc7
#
_entry.id   3afe22e5f1d0992f42295c8168d8dbc7
#
_cell.length_a   1.000
_cell.length_b   1.000
_cell.length_c   1.000
_cell.angle_alpha   90.00
_cell.angle_beta   90.00
_cell.angle_gamma   90.00
#
_symmetry.space_group_name_H-M   'P 1'
#
loop_
_entity.id
_entity.type
_entity.pdbx_description
1 polymer ?
#
loop_
_entity_poly.entity_id
_entity_poly.type
_entity_poly.pdbx_seq_one_letter_code
_entity_poly.pdbx_strand_id
1 'polypeptide(L)'
;MKNFMEKHLNKINIGLIVLIAIVPLLLCFNSSLWFDEAYSVGIAKQPWGNLLISTINDVHPILYYVLLKIYSLICGTSVIALRIFSVIPIVLLAIFSFVKIRKEFGDKVSFYFNLVLLLLPVTMHYGSQIRMYSLSMLFVTITAVYAYLAYKNNNKKDWIIFAIASICSAYTHYFALFTIGIINILLLFFIVREKKELLKRWFIYGAIQIVCYLPGIAIFLLQSTRVAGGFWISVNYPDIITQIIEFFFLDSINSGLPAIFGLFIVIYMILRVHKLYLEDKKKIRPVTIALTTCGLVILVTLLISFVRAIFIPRYMLPMLGLFIFAFAYILSVEKSRIVKIVVVIGLIGLTIWNGVTLWNKSYSEENSKPIEAIQAEVKPEDIFVYTTIGPSSSVAINFDENKQYFYNKDNWTVEKAYGAFAPQMKVINNLDEIENYTGRIWVIDAGDTNMYDYINEMEGTTAIKDKETYYHPFSGDTFIISLFEKN
;
A
#
# COMPACT_ATOMS: atom_id res chain seq x y z
N MET A 1 -16.14 17.90 32.52
CA MET A 1 -15.40 17.41 31.33
C MET A 1 -15.94 16.07 30.79
N LYS A 2 -16.14 15.02 31.61
CA LYS A 2 -16.67 13.71 31.14
C LYS A 2 -18.04 13.83 30.47
N ASN A 3 -19.00 14.54 31.08
CA ASN A 3 -20.35 14.76 30.55
C ASN A 3 -20.33 15.61 29.25
N PHE A 4 -19.40 16.54 29.13
CA PHE A 4 -19.25 17.36 27.93
C PHE A 4 -18.74 16.50 26.73
N MET A 5 -17.71 15.68 26.95
CA MET A 5 -17.19 14.79 25.92
C MET A 5 -18.25 13.77 25.45
N GLU A 6 -18.96 13.14 26.39
CA GLU A 6 -20.02 12.18 26.03
C GLU A 6 -21.17 12.83 25.26
N LYS A 7 -21.56 14.06 25.63
CA LYS A 7 -22.61 14.81 24.93
C LYS A 7 -22.21 15.26 23.53
N HIS A 8 -20.90 15.51 23.28
CA HIS A 8 -20.40 16.02 22.03
C HIS A 8 -19.57 15.01 21.20
N LEU A 9 -19.50 13.75 21.64
CA LEU A 9 -18.66 12.72 21.04
C LEU A 9 -18.86 12.58 19.52
N ASN A 10 -20.11 12.64 19.06
CA ASN A 10 -20.43 12.55 17.63
C ASN A 10 -19.92 13.77 16.84
N LYS A 11 -20.00 14.99 17.42
CA LYS A 11 -19.48 16.20 16.76
C LYS A 11 -17.95 16.15 16.69
N ILE A 12 -17.29 15.69 17.74
CA ILE A 12 -15.83 15.50 17.77
C ILE A 12 -15.43 14.44 16.76
N ASN A 13 -16.19 13.34 16.64
CA ASN A 13 -15.92 12.28 15.66
C ASN A 13 -16.06 12.77 14.21
N ILE A 14 -17.01 13.66 13.93
CA ILE A 14 -17.10 14.34 12.61
C ILE A 14 -15.86 15.20 12.38
N GLY A 15 -15.40 15.93 13.40
CA GLY A 15 -14.14 16.70 13.32
C GLY A 15 -12.93 15.82 13.01
N LEU A 16 -12.86 14.59 13.60
CA LEU A 16 -11.81 13.62 13.27
C LEU A 16 -11.88 13.17 11.80
N ILE A 17 -13.09 12.97 11.24
CA ILE A 17 -13.24 12.61 9.81
C ILE A 17 -12.68 13.72 8.92
N VAL A 18 -12.93 14.98 9.26
CA VAL A 18 -12.36 16.12 8.52
C VAL A 18 -10.84 16.15 8.63
N LEU A 19 -10.27 15.89 9.82
CA LEU A 19 -8.82 15.81 10.00
C LEU A 19 -8.22 14.62 9.24
N ILE A 20 -8.90 13.46 9.21
CA ILE A 20 -8.49 12.27 8.42
C ILE A 20 -8.46 12.60 6.92
N ALA A 21 -9.31 13.49 6.44
CA ALA A 21 -9.25 13.95 5.06
C ALA A 21 -8.08 14.92 4.82
N ILE A 22 -7.83 15.84 5.75
CA ILE A 22 -6.84 16.90 5.58
C ILE A 22 -5.40 16.41 5.77
N VAL A 23 -5.13 15.63 6.83
CA VAL A 23 -3.75 15.29 7.23
C VAL A 23 -2.98 14.54 6.12
N PRO A 24 -3.52 13.47 5.48
CA PRO A 24 -2.83 12.83 4.35
C PRO A 24 -2.71 13.76 3.13
N LEU A 25 -3.66 14.68 2.91
CA LEU A 25 -3.58 15.63 1.80
C LEU A 25 -2.36 16.54 1.92
N LEU A 26 -1.90 16.85 3.13
CA LEU A 26 -0.67 17.64 3.32
C LEU A 26 0.55 17.00 2.64
N LEU A 27 0.58 15.67 2.49
CA LEU A 27 1.66 14.95 1.80
C LEU A 27 1.42 14.77 0.29
N CYS A 28 0.27 15.20 -0.25
CA CYS A 28 -0.08 14.97 -1.65
C CYS A 28 0.43 16.04 -2.62
N PHE A 29 0.71 17.27 -2.15
CA PHE A 29 0.98 18.44 -2.99
C PHE A 29 2.46 18.55 -3.40
N ASN A 30 3.05 17.44 -3.83
CA ASN A 30 4.38 17.39 -4.43
C ASN A 30 4.39 16.42 -5.62
N SER A 31 5.36 16.55 -6.52
CA SER A 31 5.54 15.71 -7.71
C SER A 31 6.52 14.56 -7.53
N SER A 32 7.18 14.46 -6.36
CA SER A 32 8.17 13.43 -6.08
C SER A 32 7.54 12.05 -6.09
N LEU A 33 8.18 11.07 -6.74
CA LEU A 33 7.69 9.71 -6.86
C LEU A 33 8.78 8.73 -6.48
N TRP A 34 8.38 7.63 -5.86
CA TRP A 34 9.22 6.46 -5.74
C TRP A 34 8.73 5.36 -6.69
N PHE A 35 9.51 4.29 -6.86
CA PHE A 35 9.30 3.25 -7.85
C PHE A 35 7.84 2.77 -7.96
N ASP A 36 7.22 2.37 -6.86
CA ASP A 36 5.86 1.82 -6.88
C ASP A 36 4.78 2.85 -7.28
N GLU A 37 4.96 4.14 -6.91
CA GLU A 37 4.05 5.21 -7.35
C GLU A 37 4.24 5.52 -8.83
N ALA A 38 5.50 5.60 -9.30
CA ALA A 38 5.81 5.81 -10.71
C ALA A 38 5.19 4.71 -11.60
N TYR A 39 5.27 3.45 -11.17
CA TYR A 39 4.58 2.34 -11.81
C TYR A 39 3.06 2.56 -11.91
N SER A 40 2.43 2.98 -10.82
CA SER A 40 0.98 3.24 -10.79
C SER A 40 0.58 4.42 -11.68
N VAL A 41 1.38 5.50 -11.71
CA VAL A 41 1.19 6.66 -12.59
C VAL A 41 1.33 6.23 -14.06
N GLY A 42 2.39 5.46 -14.37
CA GLY A 42 2.62 4.93 -15.71
C GLY A 42 1.42 4.11 -16.19
N ILE A 43 0.93 3.15 -15.38
CA ILE A 43 -0.28 2.37 -15.71
C ILE A 43 -1.51 3.25 -15.93
N ALA A 44 -1.71 4.29 -15.11
CA ALA A 44 -2.85 5.19 -15.28
C ALA A 44 -2.80 6.00 -16.59
N LYS A 45 -1.61 6.30 -17.10
CA LYS A 45 -1.41 6.95 -18.40
C LYS A 45 -1.67 6.02 -19.59
N GLN A 46 -1.47 4.68 -19.46
CA GLN A 46 -1.58 3.72 -20.52
C GLN A 46 -2.98 3.59 -21.13
N PRO A 47 -3.12 3.23 -22.43
CA PRO A 47 -4.36 2.73 -22.99
C PRO A 47 -4.86 1.49 -22.25
N TRP A 48 -6.19 1.23 -22.28
CA TRP A 48 -6.82 0.12 -21.56
C TRP A 48 -6.18 -1.26 -21.84
N GLY A 49 -5.85 -1.53 -23.12
CA GLY A 49 -5.20 -2.79 -23.50
C GLY A 49 -3.84 -2.98 -22.84
N ASN A 50 -3.01 -1.94 -22.85
CA ASN A 50 -1.69 -1.98 -22.22
C ASN A 50 -1.77 -2.05 -20.70
N LEU A 51 -2.71 -1.32 -20.08
CA LEU A 51 -3.00 -1.43 -18.64
C LEU A 51 -3.30 -2.89 -18.26
N LEU A 52 -4.18 -3.56 -19.00
CA LEU A 52 -4.54 -4.96 -18.73
C LEU A 52 -3.33 -5.88 -18.89
N ILE A 53 -2.58 -5.74 -19.99
CA ILE A 53 -1.39 -6.55 -20.26
C ILE A 53 -0.34 -6.33 -19.17
N SER A 54 0.00 -5.08 -18.85
CA SER A 54 0.98 -4.75 -17.80
C SER A 54 0.57 -5.30 -16.46
N THR A 55 -0.70 -5.10 -16.06
CA THR A 55 -1.20 -5.57 -14.76
C THR A 55 -1.23 -7.10 -14.66
N ILE A 56 -1.64 -7.81 -15.71
CA ILE A 56 -1.62 -9.29 -15.73
C ILE A 56 -0.18 -9.81 -15.67
N ASN A 57 0.76 -9.05 -16.23
CA ASN A 57 2.20 -9.41 -16.22
C ASN A 57 2.95 -8.93 -14.96
N ASP A 58 2.32 -8.14 -14.08
CA ASP A 58 2.84 -7.74 -12.77
C ASP A 58 2.58 -8.83 -11.71
N VAL A 59 2.66 -8.47 -10.43
CA VAL A 59 2.45 -9.33 -9.25
C VAL A 59 1.29 -8.83 -8.37
N HIS A 60 0.45 -7.95 -8.89
CA HIS A 60 -0.67 -7.35 -8.16
C HIS A 60 -2.01 -7.58 -8.87
N PRO A 61 -3.14 -7.70 -8.12
CA PRO A 61 -4.47 -7.76 -8.71
C PRO A 61 -4.88 -6.46 -9.40
N ILE A 62 -5.85 -6.56 -10.32
CA ILE A 62 -6.16 -5.52 -11.31
C ILE A 62 -7.06 -4.38 -10.81
N LEU A 63 -7.92 -4.60 -9.80
CA LEU A 63 -9.02 -3.67 -9.49
C LEU A 63 -8.55 -2.26 -9.15
N TYR A 64 -7.45 -2.14 -8.40
CA TYR A 64 -6.90 -0.83 -8.05
C TYR A 64 -6.56 -0.01 -9.30
N TYR A 65 -5.86 -0.60 -10.24
CA TYR A 65 -5.41 0.08 -11.47
C TYR A 65 -6.58 0.45 -12.38
N VAL A 66 -7.59 -0.40 -12.47
CA VAL A 66 -8.84 -0.09 -13.19
C VAL A 66 -9.56 1.12 -12.58
N LEU A 67 -9.71 1.15 -11.27
CA LEU A 67 -10.36 2.28 -10.58
C LEU A 67 -9.52 3.56 -10.66
N LEU A 68 -8.19 3.44 -10.54
CA LEU A 68 -7.26 4.55 -10.70
C LEU A 68 -7.36 5.13 -12.13
N LYS A 69 -7.43 4.27 -13.15
CA LYS A 69 -7.61 4.69 -14.55
C LYS A 69 -8.94 5.41 -14.75
N ILE A 70 -10.05 4.87 -14.23
CA ILE A 70 -11.36 5.53 -14.32
C ILE A 70 -11.30 6.92 -13.66
N TYR A 71 -10.71 7.00 -12.47
CA TYR A 71 -10.53 8.26 -11.77
C TYR A 71 -9.66 9.24 -12.57
N SER A 72 -8.58 8.77 -13.17
CA SER A 72 -7.67 9.61 -13.97
C SER A 72 -8.31 10.21 -15.22
N LEU A 73 -9.32 9.54 -15.81
CA LEU A 73 -10.07 10.07 -16.94
C LEU A 73 -10.94 11.30 -16.56
N ILE A 74 -11.26 11.43 -15.28
CA ILE A 74 -12.10 12.54 -14.76
C ILE A 74 -11.22 13.63 -14.14
N CYS A 75 -10.23 13.24 -13.33
CA CYS A 75 -9.42 14.14 -12.50
C CYS A 75 -8.02 14.40 -13.07
N GLY A 76 -7.66 13.76 -14.19
CA GLY A 76 -6.31 13.85 -14.80
C GLY A 76 -5.30 12.90 -14.20
N THR A 77 -4.10 12.86 -14.82
CA THR A 77 -3.01 11.95 -14.48
C THR A 77 -1.88 12.60 -13.69
N SER A 78 -2.10 13.81 -13.16
CA SER A 78 -1.08 14.46 -12.32
C SER A 78 -0.86 13.66 -11.04
N VAL A 79 0.36 13.67 -10.52
CA VAL A 79 0.73 12.98 -9.27
C VAL A 79 -0.19 13.37 -8.12
N ILE A 80 -0.49 14.66 -8.00
CA ILE A 80 -1.38 15.21 -6.97
C ILE A 80 -2.78 14.60 -7.08
N ALA A 81 -3.37 14.59 -8.29
CA ALA A 81 -4.70 14.02 -8.51
C ALA A 81 -4.74 12.53 -8.13
N LEU A 82 -3.73 11.76 -8.57
CA LEU A 82 -3.68 10.32 -8.28
C LEU A 82 -3.42 10.02 -6.80
N ARG A 83 -2.69 10.86 -6.06
CA ARG A 83 -2.56 10.75 -4.60
C ARG A 83 -3.87 11.01 -3.87
N ILE A 84 -4.65 12.00 -4.33
CA ILE A 84 -5.98 12.28 -3.77
C ILE A 84 -6.89 11.05 -3.90
N PHE A 85 -6.78 10.28 -5.00
CA PHE A 85 -7.50 9.01 -5.14
C PHE A 85 -7.18 8.03 -3.98
N SER A 86 -5.94 7.98 -3.50
CA SER A 86 -5.54 7.09 -2.39
C SER A 86 -6.03 7.59 -1.02
N VAL A 87 -6.31 8.89 -0.86
CA VAL A 87 -6.90 9.45 0.37
C VAL A 87 -8.38 9.11 0.50
N ILE A 88 -9.11 9.04 -0.62
CA ILE A 88 -10.56 8.78 -0.63
C ILE A 88 -10.94 7.52 0.19
N PRO A 89 -10.31 6.34 0.02
CA PRO A 89 -10.68 5.14 0.78
C PRO A 89 -10.51 5.30 2.29
N ILE A 90 -9.53 6.07 2.76
CA ILE A 90 -9.33 6.31 4.21
C ILE A 90 -10.46 7.16 4.77
N VAL A 91 -10.87 8.19 4.05
CA VAL A 91 -12.03 9.01 4.43
C VAL A 91 -13.31 8.17 4.43
N LEU A 92 -13.50 7.34 3.41
CA LEU A 92 -14.64 6.41 3.35
C LEU A 92 -14.63 5.42 4.51
N LEU A 93 -13.46 4.94 4.93
CA LEU A 93 -13.32 4.07 6.10
C LEU A 93 -13.70 4.78 7.39
N ALA A 94 -13.31 6.05 7.56
CA ALA A 94 -13.70 6.86 8.70
C ALA A 94 -15.22 7.13 8.73
N ILE A 95 -15.82 7.42 7.57
CA ILE A 95 -17.27 7.55 7.43
C ILE A 95 -17.96 6.22 7.71
N PHE A 96 -17.43 5.10 7.21
CA PHE A 96 -17.94 3.76 7.48
C PHE A 96 -17.91 3.45 8.98
N SER A 97 -16.83 3.82 9.66
CA SER A 97 -16.74 3.72 11.12
C SER A 97 -17.85 4.53 11.81
N PHE A 98 -18.07 5.79 11.40
CA PHE A 98 -19.09 6.64 11.96
C PHE A 98 -20.51 6.13 11.72
N VAL A 99 -20.77 5.52 10.56
CA VAL A 99 -22.12 5.05 10.20
C VAL A 99 -22.38 3.63 10.68
N LYS A 100 -21.42 2.68 10.51
CA LYS A 100 -21.65 1.26 10.75
C LYS A 100 -21.02 0.75 12.05
N ILE A 101 -19.74 1.01 12.27
CA ILE A 101 -19.06 0.57 13.49
C ILE A 101 -19.72 1.23 14.71
N ARG A 102 -20.06 2.52 14.62
CA ARG A 102 -20.79 3.23 15.67
C ARG A 102 -22.11 2.57 16.01
N LYS A 103 -22.91 2.21 14.98
CA LYS A 103 -24.22 1.60 15.17
C LYS A 103 -24.14 0.23 15.88
N GLU A 104 -23.12 -0.56 15.57
CA GLU A 104 -22.99 -1.93 16.01
C GLU A 104 -22.21 -2.10 17.32
N PHE A 105 -21.21 -1.24 17.53
CA PHE A 105 -20.27 -1.35 18.65
C PHE A 105 -20.27 -0.13 19.58
N GLY A 106 -21.01 0.92 19.24
CA GLY A 106 -21.21 2.12 20.06
C GLY A 106 -20.34 3.32 19.65
N ASP A 107 -20.78 4.51 20.12
CA ASP A 107 -20.16 5.81 19.81
C ASP A 107 -18.69 5.87 20.20
N LYS A 108 -18.31 5.31 21.36
CA LYS A 108 -16.93 5.32 21.85
C LYS A 108 -16.00 4.47 20.99
N VAL A 109 -16.47 3.32 20.47
CA VAL A 109 -15.65 2.48 19.59
C VAL A 109 -15.36 3.21 18.27
N SER A 110 -16.38 3.82 17.67
CA SER A 110 -16.21 4.59 16.44
C SER A 110 -15.30 5.81 16.64
N PHE A 111 -15.45 6.53 17.75
CA PHE A 111 -14.58 7.64 18.08
C PHE A 111 -13.11 7.21 18.19
N TYR A 112 -12.81 6.16 18.96
CA TYR A 112 -11.44 5.66 19.08
C TYR A 112 -10.94 5.04 17.79
N PHE A 113 -11.82 4.44 16.96
CA PHE A 113 -11.44 3.95 15.63
C PHE A 113 -10.92 5.10 14.76
N ASN A 114 -11.67 6.18 14.65
CA ASN A 114 -11.27 7.34 13.86
C ASN A 114 -10.06 8.07 14.47
N LEU A 115 -9.96 8.10 15.81
CA LEU A 115 -8.80 8.68 16.48
C LEU A 115 -7.52 7.88 16.20
N VAL A 116 -7.57 6.55 16.29
CA VAL A 116 -6.42 5.68 15.99
C VAL A 116 -6.11 5.70 14.49
N LEU A 117 -7.12 5.71 13.62
CA LEU A 117 -6.94 5.84 12.17
C LEU A 117 -6.20 7.13 11.80
N LEU A 118 -6.51 8.25 12.49
CA LEU A 118 -5.81 9.53 12.31
C LEU A 118 -4.39 9.51 12.85
N LEU A 119 -4.21 8.93 14.05
CA LEU A 119 -2.97 9.04 14.83
C LEU A 119 -1.99 7.88 14.61
N LEU A 120 -2.31 6.89 13.80
CA LEU A 120 -1.37 5.83 13.46
C LEU A 120 -0.51 6.28 12.26
N PRO A 121 0.81 6.52 12.43
CA PRO A 121 1.62 7.17 11.38
C PRO A 121 1.58 6.46 10.04
N VAL A 122 1.51 5.12 10.06
CA VAL A 122 1.45 4.30 8.84
C VAL A 122 0.22 4.60 7.97
N THR A 123 -0.90 5.02 8.56
CA THR A 123 -2.11 5.38 7.80
C THR A 123 -1.95 6.68 7.04
N MET A 124 -1.28 7.67 7.62
CA MET A 124 -0.96 8.93 6.96
C MET A 124 0.00 8.70 5.79
N HIS A 125 1.08 7.95 6.03
CA HIS A 125 2.09 7.66 5.02
C HIS A 125 1.54 6.90 3.82
N TYR A 126 0.95 5.71 4.05
CA TYR A 126 0.42 4.89 2.94
C TYR A 126 -0.93 5.37 2.41
N GLY A 127 -1.62 6.24 3.13
CA GLY A 127 -2.85 6.88 2.67
C GLY A 127 -2.65 7.94 1.62
N SER A 128 -1.45 8.53 1.53
CA SER A 128 -1.10 9.51 0.50
C SER A 128 -0.39 8.89 -0.71
N GLN A 129 0.02 7.62 -0.67
CA GLN A 129 0.74 6.98 -1.77
C GLN A 129 -0.21 6.46 -2.86
N ILE A 130 0.22 6.56 -4.13
CA ILE A 130 -0.54 6.05 -5.29
C ILE A 130 -0.42 4.52 -5.35
N ARG A 131 -0.96 3.85 -4.29
CA ARG A 131 -0.93 2.39 -4.14
C ARG A 131 -2.26 1.86 -3.59
N MET A 132 -2.50 0.58 -3.79
CA MET A 132 -3.75 -0.10 -3.47
C MET A 132 -4.05 -0.25 -1.97
N TYR A 133 -3.16 0.15 -1.08
CA TYR A 133 -3.22 -0.21 0.34
C TYR A 133 -4.45 0.36 1.06
N SER A 134 -4.74 1.66 0.90
CA SER A 134 -5.89 2.31 1.52
C SER A 134 -7.22 1.69 1.04
N LEU A 135 -7.32 1.38 -0.25
CA LEU A 135 -8.50 0.76 -0.85
C LEU A 135 -8.70 -0.68 -0.34
N SER A 136 -7.62 -1.46 -0.24
CA SER A 136 -7.69 -2.82 0.29
C SER A 136 -8.06 -2.84 1.78
N MET A 137 -7.53 -1.91 2.59
CA MET A 137 -7.91 -1.75 4.00
C MET A 137 -9.39 -1.44 4.15
N LEU A 138 -9.95 -0.55 3.32
CA LEU A 138 -11.38 -0.25 3.31
C LEU A 138 -12.21 -1.50 3.03
N PHE A 139 -11.94 -2.22 1.94
CA PHE A 139 -12.73 -3.38 1.55
C PHE A 139 -12.62 -4.53 2.56
N VAL A 140 -11.44 -4.83 3.08
CA VAL A 140 -11.24 -5.86 4.12
C VAL A 140 -12.00 -5.50 5.40
N THR A 141 -11.97 -4.24 5.82
CA THR A 141 -12.72 -3.81 7.01
C THR A 141 -14.22 -3.94 6.81
N ILE A 142 -14.74 -3.52 5.65
CA ILE A 142 -16.15 -3.72 5.30
C ILE A 142 -16.51 -5.21 5.29
N THR A 143 -15.66 -6.06 4.69
CA THR A 143 -15.85 -7.52 4.66
C THR A 143 -15.99 -8.08 6.07
N ALA A 144 -15.09 -7.75 6.99
CA ALA A 144 -15.11 -8.26 8.36
C ALA A 144 -16.36 -7.81 9.12
N VAL A 145 -16.72 -6.53 9.02
CA VAL A 145 -17.92 -6.00 9.70
C VAL A 145 -19.18 -6.66 9.13
N TYR A 146 -19.28 -6.83 7.81
CA TYR A 146 -20.47 -7.46 7.21
C TYR A 146 -20.48 -8.98 7.35
N ALA A 147 -19.34 -9.66 7.50
CA ALA A 147 -19.30 -11.06 7.94
C ALA A 147 -19.93 -11.22 9.33
N TYR A 148 -19.55 -10.32 10.26
CA TYR A 148 -20.16 -10.27 11.60
C TYR A 148 -21.66 -9.98 11.54
N LEU A 149 -22.12 -9.02 10.73
CA LEU A 149 -23.53 -8.67 10.59
C LEU A 149 -24.34 -9.79 9.93
N ALA A 150 -23.80 -10.43 8.90
CA ALA A 150 -24.40 -11.60 8.24
C ALA A 150 -24.61 -12.75 9.22
N TYR A 151 -23.59 -13.01 10.07
CA TYR A 151 -23.70 -14.00 11.15
C TYR A 151 -24.71 -13.58 12.23
N LYS A 152 -24.70 -12.29 12.64
CA LYS A 152 -25.55 -11.78 13.72
C LYS A 152 -27.01 -11.72 13.32
N ASN A 153 -27.32 -11.10 12.17
CA ASN A 153 -28.68 -10.70 11.79
C ASN A 153 -29.31 -11.66 10.78
N ASN A 154 -28.52 -12.48 10.08
CA ASN A 154 -28.97 -13.32 8.98
C ASN A 154 -29.76 -12.54 7.91
N ASN A 155 -29.44 -11.29 7.64
CA ASN A 155 -30.11 -10.43 6.67
C ASN A 155 -29.49 -10.62 5.28
N LYS A 156 -30.31 -10.76 4.23
CA LYS A 156 -29.87 -10.90 2.84
C LYS A 156 -28.93 -9.76 2.40
N LYS A 157 -29.25 -8.53 2.80
CA LYS A 157 -28.42 -7.36 2.48
C LYS A 157 -26.99 -7.48 3.05
N ASP A 158 -26.87 -7.95 4.30
CA ASP A 158 -25.57 -8.09 4.96
C ASP A 158 -24.71 -9.16 4.25
N TRP A 159 -25.30 -10.27 3.81
CA TRP A 159 -24.65 -11.30 3.01
C TRP A 159 -24.19 -10.79 1.63
N ILE A 160 -25.02 -9.98 0.96
CA ILE A 160 -24.67 -9.39 -0.35
C ILE A 160 -23.47 -8.45 -0.20
N ILE A 161 -23.50 -7.53 0.78
CA ILE A 161 -22.40 -6.58 0.98
C ILE A 161 -21.13 -7.32 1.41
N PHE A 162 -21.24 -8.35 2.26
CA PHE A 162 -20.13 -9.23 2.60
C PHE A 162 -19.49 -9.84 1.35
N ALA A 163 -20.28 -10.42 0.45
CA ALA A 163 -19.78 -11.04 -0.77
C ALA A 163 -19.12 -10.02 -1.71
N ILE A 164 -19.78 -8.87 -1.95
CA ILE A 164 -19.23 -7.82 -2.83
C ILE A 164 -17.90 -7.28 -2.26
N ALA A 165 -17.86 -6.95 -0.97
CA ALA A 165 -16.65 -6.43 -0.35
C ALA A 165 -15.52 -7.47 -0.35
N SER A 166 -15.82 -8.76 -0.18
CA SER A 166 -14.85 -9.86 -0.29
C SER A 166 -14.27 -9.95 -1.70
N ILE A 167 -15.11 -9.90 -2.73
CA ILE A 167 -14.69 -9.94 -4.14
C ILE A 167 -13.78 -8.73 -4.43
N CYS A 168 -14.21 -7.53 -4.05
CA CYS A 168 -13.41 -6.31 -4.22
C CYS A 168 -12.05 -6.42 -3.48
N SER A 169 -12.03 -6.95 -2.25
CA SER A 169 -10.79 -7.20 -1.51
C SER A 169 -9.84 -8.10 -2.28
N ALA A 170 -10.35 -9.24 -2.79
CA ALA A 170 -9.56 -10.22 -3.54
C ALA A 170 -8.92 -9.63 -4.80
N TYR A 171 -9.66 -8.79 -5.52
CA TYR A 171 -9.19 -8.11 -6.72
C TYR A 171 -8.31 -6.88 -6.45
N THR A 172 -8.12 -6.47 -5.18
CA THR A 172 -7.32 -5.30 -4.82
C THR A 172 -5.90 -5.66 -4.38
N HIS A 173 -5.73 -6.71 -3.56
CA HIS A 173 -4.42 -7.12 -3.02
C HIS A 173 -4.41 -8.59 -2.59
N TYR A 174 -3.32 -9.34 -2.86
CA TYR A 174 -3.27 -10.77 -2.49
C TYR A 174 -3.29 -11.02 -0.98
N PHE A 175 -2.69 -10.16 -0.17
CA PHE A 175 -2.85 -10.27 1.28
C PHE A 175 -4.28 -9.95 1.76
N ALA A 176 -5.03 -9.14 1.01
CA ALA A 176 -6.48 -9.01 1.23
C ALA A 176 -7.21 -10.31 0.88
N LEU A 177 -6.85 -11.00 -0.21
CA LEU A 177 -7.38 -12.31 -0.55
C LEU A 177 -7.13 -13.33 0.58
N PHE A 178 -5.91 -13.41 1.14
CA PHE A 178 -5.63 -14.27 2.30
C PHE A 178 -6.47 -13.87 3.50
N THR A 179 -6.61 -12.57 3.76
CA THR A 179 -7.40 -12.06 4.90
C THR A 179 -8.87 -12.44 4.78
N ILE A 180 -9.49 -12.26 3.62
CA ILE A 180 -10.90 -12.66 3.43
C ILE A 180 -11.09 -14.17 3.45
N GLY A 181 -10.11 -14.94 2.98
CA GLY A 181 -10.10 -16.40 3.10
C GLY A 181 -10.18 -16.84 4.56
N ILE A 182 -9.35 -16.25 5.43
CA ILE A 182 -9.37 -16.52 6.87
C ILE A 182 -10.68 -16.05 7.49
N ILE A 183 -11.21 -14.87 7.13
CA ILE A 183 -12.53 -14.41 7.60
C ILE A 183 -13.63 -15.41 7.23
N ASN A 184 -13.64 -15.93 6.00
CA ASN A 184 -14.62 -16.94 5.56
C ASN A 184 -14.50 -18.25 6.34
N ILE A 185 -13.27 -18.71 6.63
CA ILE A 185 -13.01 -19.93 7.42
C ILE A 185 -13.50 -19.73 8.87
N LEU A 186 -13.18 -18.60 9.49
CA LEU A 186 -13.63 -18.30 10.85
C LEU A 186 -15.17 -18.15 10.90
N LEU A 187 -15.76 -17.51 9.91
CA LEU A 187 -17.21 -17.40 9.79
C LEU A 187 -17.86 -18.80 9.70
N LEU A 188 -17.32 -19.67 8.84
CA LEU A 188 -17.80 -21.06 8.72
C LEU A 188 -17.67 -21.81 10.06
N PHE A 189 -16.51 -21.67 10.73
CA PHE A 189 -16.29 -22.31 12.02
C PHE A 189 -17.39 -21.95 13.03
N PHE A 190 -17.71 -20.65 13.17
CA PHE A 190 -18.78 -20.22 14.09
C PHE A 190 -20.18 -20.64 13.62
N ILE A 191 -20.43 -20.66 12.31
CA ILE A 191 -21.70 -21.12 11.75
C ILE A 191 -21.92 -22.61 12.06
N VAL A 192 -20.90 -23.46 11.79
CA VAL A 192 -21.01 -24.91 12.06
C VAL A 192 -21.22 -25.18 13.56
N ARG A 193 -20.59 -24.40 14.41
CA ARG A 193 -20.63 -24.61 15.85
C ARG A 193 -21.88 -24.05 16.53
N GLU A 194 -22.41 -22.92 16.05
CA GLU A 194 -23.44 -22.17 16.78
C GLU A 194 -24.72 -21.88 15.99
N LYS A 195 -24.67 -21.85 14.65
CA LYS A 195 -25.78 -21.40 13.78
C LYS A 195 -25.85 -22.18 12.46
N LYS A 196 -26.01 -23.50 12.52
CA LYS A 196 -26.00 -24.39 11.35
C LYS A 196 -27.04 -24.00 10.30
N GLU A 197 -28.11 -23.31 10.68
CA GLU A 197 -29.13 -22.77 9.76
C GLU A 197 -28.57 -21.75 8.77
N LEU A 198 -27.39 -21.15 9.06
CA LEU A 198 -26.73 -20.23 8.14
C LEU A 198 -25.85 -20.91 7.08
N LEU A 199 -25.61 -22.22 7.18
CA LEU A 199 -24.74 -22.96 6.26
C LEU A 199 -25.15 -22.78 4.81
N LYS A 200 -26.46 -22.91 4.49
CA LYS A 200 -26.98 -22.73 3.14
C LYS A 200 -26.60 -21.36 2.56
N ARG A 201 -26.73 -20.29 3.35
CA ARG A 201 -26.38 -18.94 2.93
C ARG A 201 -24.87 -18.80 2.76
N TRP A 202 -24.08 -19.33 3.70
CA TRP A 202 -22.62 -19.29 3.59
C TRP A 202 -22.14 -19.97 2.29
N PHE A 203 -22.68 -21.16 1.96
CA PHE A 203 -22.36 -21.86 0.72
C PHE A 203 -22.78 -21.07 -0.53
N ILE A 204 -23.97 -20.48 -0.55
CA ILE A 204 -24.44 -19.67 -1.69
C ILE A 204 -23.52 -18.47 -1.92
N TYR A 205 -23.27 -17.66 -0.88
CA TYR A 205 -22.47 -16.46 -1.02
C TYR A 205 -20.97 -16.77 -1.15
N GLY A 206 -20.50 -17.88 -0.61
CA GLY A 206 -19.16 -18.40 -0.85
C GLY A 206 -18.97 -18.83 -2.31
N ALA A 207 -19.93 -19.56 -2.87
CA ALA A 207 -19.92 -19.93 -4.29
C ALA A 207 -19.92 -18.69 -5.20
N ILE A 208 -20.74 -17.67 -4.88
CA ILE A 208 -20.75 -16.40 -5.63
C ILE A 208 -19.35 -15.74 -5.58
N GLN A 209 -18.71 -15.68 -4.42
CA GLN A 209 -17.37 -15.15 -4.28
C GLN A 209 -16.37 -15.90 -5.17
N ILE A 210 -16.40 -17.25 -5.13
CA ILE A 210 -15.48 -18.08 -5.93
C ILE A 210 -15.75 -17.89 -7.43
N VAL A 211 -17.01 -17.97 -7.87
CA VAL A 211 -17.39 -17.81 -9.29
C VAL A 211 -16.98 -16.43 -9.83
N CYS A 212 -17.26 -15.36 -9.06
CA CYS A 212 -16.85 -14.01 -9.46
C CYS A 212 -15.33 -13.82 -9.45
N TYR A 213 -14.58 -14.63 -8.69
CA TYR A 213 -13.12 -14.56 -8.64
C TYR A 213 -12.42 -15.56 -9.57
N LEU A 214 -13.15 -16.39 -10.36
CA LEU A 214 -12.51 -17.33 -11.30
C LEU A 214 -11.51 -16.68 -12.26
N PRO A 215 -11.81 -15.52 -12.90
CA PRO A 215 -10.79 -14.82 -13.69
C PRO A 215 -9.56 -14.41 -12.86
N GLY A 216 -9.77 -13.97 -11.61
CA GLY A 216 -8.71 -13.61 -10.68
C GLY A 216 -7.84 -14.79 -10.28
N ILE A 217 -8.42 -16.00 -10.17
CA ILE A 217 -7.66 -17.24 -9.90
C ILE A 217 -6.69 -17.54 -11.04
N ALA A 218 -7.14 -17.41 -12.30
CA ALA A 218 -6.28 -17.64 -13.47
C ALA A 218 -5.08 -16.66 -13.48
N ILE A 219 -5.34 -15.38 -13.22
CA ILE A 219 -4.29 -14.35 -13.11
C ILE A 219 -3.37 -14.64 -11.93
N PHE A 220 -3.92 -14.99 -10.76
CA PHE A 220 -3.14 -15.34 -9.56
C PHE A 220 -2.18 -16.51 -9.81
N LEU A 221 -2.65 -17.58 -10.46
CA LEU A 221 -1.81 -18.74 -10.81
C LEU A 221 -0.69 -18.34 -11.77
N LEU A 222 -0.97 -17.54 -12.79
CA LEU A 222 0.04 -17.02 -13.71
C LEU A 222 1.08 -16.16 -13.00
N GLN A 223 0.67 -15.25 -12.13
CA GLN A 223 1.58 -14.38 -11.37
C GLN A 223 2.37 -15.18 -10.31
N SER A 224 1.76 -16.21 -9.71
CA SER A 224 2.43 -17.09 -8.74
C SER A 224 3.60 -17.87 -9.36
N THR A 225 3.48 -18.31 -10.62
CA THR A 225 4.59 -18.99 -11.32
C THR A 225 5.79 -18.07 -11.52
N ARG A 226 5.56 -16.78 -11.74
CA ARG A 226 6.63 -15.77 -11.86
C ARG A 226 7.33 -15.53 -10.53
N VAL A 227 6.54 -15.35 -9.46
CA VAL A 227 7.08 -15.22 -8.10
C VAL A 227 7.89 -16.47 -7.73
N ALA A 228 7.44 -17.66 -8.13
CA ALA A 228 8.16 -18.91 -7.89
C ALA A 228 9.51 -18.96 -8.62
N GLY A 229 9.63 -18.37 -9.84
CA GLY A 229 10.86 -18.31 -10.62
C GLY A 229 11.94 -17.39 -10.08
N GLY A 230 11.57 -16.35 -9.33
CA GLY A 230 12.48 -15.36 -8.73
C GLY A 230 11.70 -14.15 -8.23
N PHE A 231 11.96 -13.71 -6.99
CA PHE A 231 11.31 -12.54 -6.41
C PHE A 231 12.29 -11.77 -5.52
N TRP A 232 12.21 -10.46 -5.54
CA TRP A 232 13.15 -9.58 -4.84
C TRP A 232 13.01 -9.59 -3.30
N ILE A 233 11.91 -10.13 -2.76
CA ILE A 233 11.65 -10.13 -1.32
C ILE A 233 12.59 -11.12 -0.63
N SER A 234 13.19 -10.66 0.47
CA SER A 234 13.87 -11.46 1.48
C SER A 234 13.22 -11.25 2.85
N VAL A 235 13.17 -12.29 3.69
CA VAL A 235 12.58 -12.22 5.04
C VAL A 235 13.68 -12.41 6.08
N ASN A 236 13.88 -11.38 6.90
CA ASN A 236 14.75 -11.47 8.07
C ASN A 236 13.92 -11.99 9.27
N TYR A 237 13.89 -13.30 9.46
CA TYR A 237 13.10 -13.93 10.51
C TYR A 237 13.51 -13.55 11.95
N PRO A 238 14.80 -13.40 12.29
CA PRO A 238 15.20 -12.95 13.62
C PRO A 238 14.56 -11.62 14.05
N ASP A 239 14.43 -10.67 13.13
CA ASP A 239 13.93 -9.32 13.42
C ASP A 239 12.47 -9.10 13.02
N ILE A 240 11.76 -10.15 12.58
CA ILE A 240 10.43 -10.01 11.97
C ILE A 240 9.41 -9.34 12.90
N ILE A 241 9.45 -9.63 14.20
CA ILE A 241 8.53 -9.03 15.18
C ILE A 241 8.83 -7.53 15.32
N THR A 242 10.10 -7.16 15.40
CA THR A 242 10.53 -5.77 15.46
C THR A 242 10.10 -5.02 14.20
N GLN A 243 10.36 -5.58 13.02
CA GLN A 243 9.95 -5.00 11.74
C GLN A 243 8.43 -4.81 11.62
N ILE A 244 7.64 -5.76 12.12
CA ILE A 244 6.16 -5.64 12.15
C ILE A 244 5.72 -4.48 13.06
N ILE A 245 6.31 -4.36 14.24
CA ILE A 245 5.98 -3.30 15.19
C ILE A 245 6.44 -1.93 14.65
N GLU A 246 7.67 -1.84 14.17
CA GLU A 246 8.22 -0.62 13.56
C GLU A 246 7.37 -0.15 12.38
N PHE A 247 6.89 -1.09 11.57
CA PHE A 247 6.03 -0.78 10.45
C PHE A 247 4.71 -0.12 10.89
N PHE A 248 4.00 -0.68 11.88
CA PHE A 248 2.73 -0.12 12.33
C PHE A 248 2.87 1.27 12.96
N PHE A 249 3.94 1.50 13.69
CA PHE A 249 4.19 2.75 14.39
C PHE A 249 5.14 3.69 13.61
N LEU A 250 5.61 3.24 12.46
CA LEU A 250 6.49 3.89 11.51
C LEU A 250 7.75 4.49 12.18
N ASP A 251 8.90 3.88 11.95
CA ASP A 251 10.18 4.43 12.39
C ASP A 251 10.93 5.04 11.20
N SER A 252 10.58 6.27 10.86
CA SER A 252 11.13 6.96 9.69
C SER A 252 12.58 7.40 9.85
N ILE A 253 13.16 7.26 11.04
CA ILE A 253 14.56 7.65 11.35
C ILE A 253 15.37 6.55 12.04
N ASN A 254 14.85 5.32 12.09
CA ASN A 254 15.52 4.17 12.73
C ASN A 254 15.96 4.43 14.18
N SER A 255 15.11 5.13 14.96
CA SER A 255 15.42 5.49 16.35
C SER A 255 15.15 4.37 17.36
N GLY A 256 14.35 3.37 16.96
CA GLY A 256 13.87 2.32 17.84
C GLY A 256 12.76 2.75 18.83
N LEU A 257 12.52 4.03 19.03
CA LEU A 257 11.48 4.54 19.94
C LEU A 257 10.06 4.11 19.53
N PRO A 258 9.67 4.17 18.24
CA PRO A 258 8.38 3.65 17.78
C PRO A 258 8.21 2.15 18.07
N ALA A 259 9.28 1.35 17.93
CA ALA A 259 9.25 -0.07 18.26
C ALA A 259 8.98 -0.32 19.74
N ILE A 260 9.66 0.42 20.63
CA ILE A 260 9.47 0.32 22.09
C ILE A 260 8.04 0.70 22.47
N PHE A 261 7.53 1.82 21.95
CA PHE A 261 6.16 2.25 22.18
C PHE A 261 5.13 1.26 21.60
N GLY A 262 5.38 0.77 20.39
CA GLY A 262 4.55 -0.23 19.72
C GLY A 262 4.50 -1.54 20.50
N LEU A 263 5.62 -2.02 21.03
CA LEU A 263 5.68 -3.20 21.88
C LEU A 263 4.86 -3.02 23.15
N PHE A 264 4.94 -1.84 23.79
CA PHE A 264 4.10 -1.48 24.93
C PHE A 264 2.61 -1.57 24.58
N ILE A 265 2.20 -1.03 23.43
CA ILE A 265 0.79 -1.09 22.96
C ILE A 265 0.35 -2.54 22.71
N VAL A 266 1.19 -3.35 22.06
CA VAL A 266 0.86 -4.76 21.76
C VAL A 266 0.71 -5.56 23.06
N ILE A 267 1.64 -5.43 24.00
CA ILE A 267 1.56 -6.10 25.30
C ILE A 267 0.29 -5.64 26.06
N TYR A 268 0.04 -4.33 26.10
CA TYR A 268 -1.17 -3.78 26.71
C TYR A 268 -2.44 -4.39 26.09
N MET A 269 -2.51 -4.47 24.76
CA MET A 269 -3.65 -5.06 24.06
C MET A 269 -3.84 -6.54 24.43
N ILE A 270 -2.77 -7.33 24.46
CA ILE A 270 -2.82 -8.76 24.83
C ILE A 270 -3.36 -8.92 26.26
N LEU A 271 -2.82 -8.19 27.21
CA LEU A 271 -3.26 -8.25 28.63
C LEU A 271 -4.72 -7.83 28.77
N ARG A 272 -5.15 -6.79 28.06
CA ARG A 272 -6.53 -6.32 28.11
C ARG A 272 -7.52 -7.28 27.44
N VAL A 273 -7.17 -7.84 26.29
CA VAL A 273 -7.99 -8.87 25.63
C VAL A 273 -8.14 -10.09 26.53
N HIS A 274 -7.05 -10.57 27.13
CA HIS A 274 -7.09 -11.70 28.04
C HIS A 274 -8.03 -11.43 29.22
N LYS A 275 -7.88 -10.26 29.90
CA LYS A 275 -8.75 -9.88 30.99
C LYS A 275 -10.23 -9.81 30.57
N LEU A 276 -10.53 -9.12 29.46
CA LEU A 276 -11.90 -8.97 28.95
C LEU A 276 -12.49 -10.32 28.51
N TYR A 277 -11.66 -11.24 28.01
CA TYR A 277 -12.08 -12.60 27.65
C TYR A 277 -12.52 -13.41 28.89
N LEU A 278 -11.83 -13.24 30.01
CA LEU A 278 -12.23 -13.87 31.27
C LEU A 278 -13.52 -13.24 31.88
N GLU A 279 -13.75 -11.94 31.68
CA GLU A 279 -14.95 -11.24 32.13
C GLU A 279 -16.19 -11.60 31.28
N ASP A 280 -16.09 -11.51 29.95
CA ASP A 280 -17.22 -11.78 29.04
C ASP A 280 -16.73 -12.18 27.64
N LYS A 281 -16.63 -13.51 27.40
CA LYS A 281 -16.20 -14.09 26.13
C LYS A 281 -17.05 -13.66 24.94
N LYS A 282 -18.37 -13.48 25.14
CA LYS A 282 -19.27 -13.12 24.01
C LYS A 282 -19.07 -11.68 23.60
N LYS A 283 -18.90 -10.79 24.55
CA LYS A 283 -18.72 -9.35 24.32
C LYS A 283 -17.41 -9.04 23.61
N ILE A 284 -16.32 -9.71 24.00
CA ILE A 284 -14.98 -9.49 23.39
C ILE A 284 -14.77 -10.25 22.09
N ARG A 285 -15.65 -11.18 21.72
CA ARG A 285 -15.52 -12.03 20.52
C ARG A 285 -15.18 -11.27 19.23
N PRO A 286 -15.81 -10.15 18.85
CA PRO A 286 -15.45 -9.43 17.63
C PRO A 286 -13.98 -8.99 17.61
N VAL A 287 -13.44 -8.58 18.76
CA VAL A 287 -12.03 -8.17 18.93
C VAL A 287 -11.10 -9.37 18.79
N THR A 288 -11.44 -10.48 19.48
CA THR A 288 -10.62 -11.70 19.38
C THR A 288 -10.59 -12.23 17.95
N ILE A 289 -11.72 -12.24 17.22
CA ILE A 289 -11.77 -12.65 15.82
C ILE A 289 -10.91 -11.72 14.96
N ALA A 290 -10.98 -10.40 15.13
CA ALA A 290 -10.18 -9.44 14.39
C ALA A 290 -8.67 -9.68 14.58
N LEU A 291 -8.21 -9.82 15.82
CA LEU A 291 -6.81 -10.09 16.14
C LEU A 291 -6.38 -11.49 15.69
N THR A 292 -7.23 -12.51 15.84
CA THR A 292 -6.95 -13.86 15.33
C THR A 292 -6.81 -13.84 13.81
N THR A 293 -7.65 -13.08 13.10
CA THR A 293 -7.51 -12.91 11.65
C THR A 293 -6.16 -12.31 11.30
N CYS A 294 -5.75 -11.22 11.96
CA CYS A 294 -4.44 -10.59 11.76
C CYS A 294 -3.30 -11.58 12.03
N GLY A 295 -3.33 -12.28 13.17
CA GLY A 295 -2.32 -13.25 13.55
C GLY A 295 -2.21 -14.43 12.57
N LEU A 296 -3.35 -14.97 12.11
CA LEU A 296 -3.37 -16.06 11.13
C LEU A 296 -2.85 -15.62 9.75
N VAL A 297 -3.16 -14.40 9.30
CA VAL A 297 -2.61 -13.87 8.04
C VAL A 297 -1.08 -13.78 8.13
N ILE A 298 -0.56 -13.20 9.20
CA ILE A 298 0.90 -13.11 9.43
C ILE A 298 1.51 -14.52 9.48
N LEU A 299 0.94 -15.41 10.27
CA LEU A 299 1.44 -16.78 10.41
C LEU A 299 1.47 -17.52 9.07
N VAL A 300 0.36 -17.53 8.33
CA VAL A 300 0.25 -18.24 7.04
C VAL A 300 1.24 -17.66 6.03
N THR A 301 1.35 -16.34 5.94
CA THR A 301 2.26 -15.70 4.97
C THR A 301 3.73 -15.88 5.34
N LEU A 302 4.07 -15.93 6.63
CA LEU A 302 5.42 -16.30 7.08
C LEU A 302 5.73 -17.78 6.81
N LEU A 303 4.77 -18.68 7.03
CA LEU A 303 4.94 -20.10 6.68
C LEU A 303 5.17 -20.32 5.18
N ILE A 304 4.40 -19.64 4.33
CA ILE A 304 4.65 -19.65 2.87
C ILE A 304 6.03 -19.09 2.57
N SER A 305 6.47 -18.05 3.29
CA SER A 305 7.76 -17.41 3.07
C SER A 305 8.97 -18.30 3.38
N PHE A 306 8.83 -19.40 4.14
CA PHE A 306 9.89 -20.41 4.28
C PHE A 306 10.17 -21.16 2.96
N VAL A 307 9.15 -21.29 2.10
CA VAL A 307 9.29 -21.93 0.79
C VAL A 307 9.65 -20.90 -0.27
N ARG A 308 8.93 -19.78 -0.24
CA ARG A 308 9.14 -18.64 -1.14
C ARG A 308 8.85 -17.34 -0.40
N ALA A 309 9.85 -16.49 -0.26
CA ALA A 309 9.71 -15.22 0.43
C ALA A 309 8.67 -14.31 -0.27
N ILE A 310 7.56 -14.05 0.42
CA ILE A 310 6.47 -13.18 -0.04
C ILE A 310 6.07 -12.14 1.01
N PHE A 311 6.57 -12.27 2.24
CA PHE A 311 6.18 -11.40 3.35
C PHE A 311 7.08 -10.18 3.44
N ILE A 312 6.46 -9.01 3.37
CA ILE A 312 7.05 -7.74 3.84
C ILE A 312 6.01 -6.99 4.68
N PRO A 313 6.43 -6.21 5.68
CA PRO A 313 5.48 -5.57 6.63
C PRO A 313 4.39 -4.73 5.97
N ARG A 314 4.67 -4.00 4.88
CA ARG A 314 3.66 -3.20 4.17
C ARG A 314 2.50 -4.01 3.59
N TYR A 315 2.67 -5.30 3.37
CA TYR A 315 1.59 -6.18 2.90
C TYR A 315 0.57 -6.53 3.99
N MET A 316 0.79 -6.09 5.24
CA MET A 316 -0.21 -6.16 6.31
C MET A 316 -1.25 -5.03 6.25
N LEU A 317 -1.04 -3.99 5.44
CA LEU A 317 -1.96 -2.84 5.35
C LEU A 317 -3.42 -3.23 5.06
N PRO A 318 -3.73 -4.25 4.23
CA PRO A 318 -5.12 -4.67 4.06
C PRO A 318 -5.86 -5.01 5.36
N MET A 319 -5.18 -5.62 6.33
CA MET A 319 -5.78 -6.02 7.62
C MET A 319 -5.66 -4.95 8.72
N LEU A 320 -4.99 -3.82 8.45
CA LEU A 320 -4.76 -2.76 9.43
C LEU A 320 -6.07 -2.24 10.04
N GLY A 321 -7.16 -2.16 9.27
CA GLY A 321 -8.46 -1.75 9.79
C GLY A 321 -9.02 -2.68 10.88
N LEU A 322 -8.66 -3.98 10.84
CA LEU A 322 -9.03 -4.95 11.89
C LEU A 322 -8.22 -4.70 13.18
N PHE A 323 -6.93 -4.41 13.04
CA PHE A 323 -6.08 -4.02 14.16
C PHE A 323 -6.58 -2.72 14.80
N ILE A 324 -6.87 -1.69 14.00
CA ILE A 324 -7.43 -0.41 14.46
C ILE A 324 -8.76 -0.65 15.18
N PHE A 325 -9.65 -1.50 14.68
CA PHE A 325 -10.91 -1.84 15.34
C PHE A 325 -10.69 -2.48 16.70
N ALA A 326 -9.79 -3.46 16.79
CA ALA A 326 -9.48 -4.13 18.05
C ALA A 326 -8.91 -3.15 19.09
N PHE A 327 -7.97 -2.31 18.67
CA PHE A 327 -7.35 -1.30 19.52
C PHE A 327 -8.37 -0.26 19.99
N ALA A 328 -9.19 0.25 19.07
CA ALA A 328 -10.27 1.20 19.39
C ALA A 328 -11.28 0.62 20.39
N TYR A 329 -11.66 -0.64 20.20
CA TYR A 329 -12.58 -1.30 21.13
C TYR A 329 -11.96 -1.39 22.53
N ILE A 330 -10.71 -1.80 22.66
CA ILE A 330 -9.98 -1.88 23.93
C ILE A 330 -9.93 -0.51 24.60
N LEU A 331 -9.58 0.56 23.88
CA LEU A 331 -9.56 1.92 24.40
C LEU A 331 -10.96 2.40 24.82
N SER A 332 -12.01 1.98 24.12
CA SER A 332 -13.39 2.37 24.43
C SER A 332 -13.87 1.84 25.78
N VAL A 333 -13.41 0.65 26.19
CA VAL A 333 -13.76 -0.03 27.44
C VAL A 333 -12.71 0.16 28.54
N GLU A 334 -11.58 0.79 28.25
CA GLU A 334 -10.54 1.09 29.23
C GLU A 334 -11.07 2.08 30.29
N LYS A 335 -10.87 1.74 31.58
CA LYS A 335 -11.32 2.54 32.70
C LYS A 335 -10.28 3.57 33.17
N SER A 336 -8.99 3.25 33.00
CA SER A 336 -7.90 4.14 33.40
C SER A 336 -7.78 5.34 32.46
N ARG A 337 -7.95 6.54 33.02
CA ARG A 337 -7.72 7.79 32.27
C ARG A 337 -6.24 7.98 31.93
N ILE A 338 -5.35 7.59 32.82
CA ILE A 338 -3.89 7.72 32.66
C ILE A 338 -3.45 6.91 31.45
N VAL A 339 -3.89 5.63 31.37
CA VAL A 339 -3.54 4.78 30.21
C VAL A 339 -4.02 5.39 28.90
N LYS A 340 -5.26 5.89 28.84
CA LYS A 340 -5.78 6.54 27.63
C LYS A 340 -4.98 7.79 27.27
N ILE A 341 -4.62 8.61 28.24
CA ILE A 341 -3.83 9.83 28.01
C ILE A 341 -2.44 9.47 27.50
N VAL A 342 -1.74 8.53 28.13
CA VAL A 342 -0.42 8.08 27.73
C VAL A 342 -0.42 7.53 26.30
N VAL A 343 -1.39 6.66 25.98
CA VAL A 343 -1.54 6.10 24.64
C VAL A 343 -1.80 7.19 23.59
N VAL A 344 -2.74 8.10 23.86
CA VAL A 344 -3.10 9.15 22.89
C VAL A 344 -1.96 10.15 22.73
N ILE A 345 -1.31 10.58 23.81
CA ILE A 345 -0.16 11.50 23.72
C ILE A 345 1.01 10.84 22.96
N GLY A 346 1.28 9.55 23.24
CA GLY A 346 2.33 8.81 22.52
C GLY A 346 2.03 8.71 21.02
N LEU A 347 0.78 8.38 20.65
CA LEU A 347 0.38 8.36 19.23
C LEU A 347 0.48 9.74 18.59
N ILE A 348 0.05 10.82 19.27
CA ILE A 348 0.19 12.19 18.77
C ILE A 348 1.67 12.53 18.54
N GLY A 349 2.54 12.21 19.51
CA GLY A 349 3.98 12.45 19.39
C GLY A 349 4.58 11.73 18.19
N LEU A 350 4.27 10.43 18.01
CA LEU A 350 4.73 9.64 16.85
C LEU A 350 4.19 10.19 15.53
N THR A 351 2.91 10.59 15.49
CA THR A 351 2.29 11.13 14.27
C THR A 351 2.92 12.45 13.86
N ILE A 352 3.16 13.34 14.80
CA ILE A 352 3.84 14.63 14.54
C ILE A 352 5.27 14.38 14.06
N TRP A 353 6.02 13.54 14.79
CA TRP A 353 7.39 13.21 14.44
C TRP A 353 7.53 12.64 13.02
N ASN A 354 6.77 11.57 12.75
CA ASN A 354 6.79 10.96 11.42
C ASN A 354 6.23 11.90 10.35
N GLY A 355 5.18 12.68 10.67
CA GLY A 355 4.61 13.66 9.77
C GLY A 355 5.61 14.74 9.33
N VAL A 356 6.39 15.28 10.29
CA VAL A 356 7.45 16.26 9.98
C VAL A 356 8.55 15.63 9.12
N THR A 357 8.98 14.41 9.46
CA THR A 357 10.01 13.70 8.69
C THR A 357 9.56 13.41 7.26
N LEU A 358 8.34 12.91 7.10
CA LEU A 358 7.76 12.65 5.78
C LEU A 358 7.55 13.93 4.98
N TRP A 359 7.11 15.01 5.64
CA TRP A 359 6.99 16.33 5.03
C TRP A 359 8.33 16.81 4.47
N ASN A 360 9.37 16.81 5.30
CA ASN A 360 10.71 17.25 4.90
C ASN A 360 11.26 16.42 3.72
N LYS A 361 11.03 15.10 3.73
CA LYS A 361 11.41 14.22 2.60
C LYS A 361 10.59 14.54 1.35
N SER A 362 9.27 14.70 1.47
CA SER A 362 8.37 14.90 0.33
C SER A 362 8.54 16.24 -0.36
N TYR A 363 8.87 17.28 0.41
CA TYR A 363 9.00 18.65 -0.08
C TYR A 363 10.45 19.15 -0.15
N SER A 364 11.44 18.25 -0.10
CA SER A 364 12.83 18.60 -0.33
C SER A 364 13.02 19.11 -1.77
N GLU A 365 13.71 20.23 -1.95
CA GLU A 365 14.08 20.77 -3.26
C GLU A 365 15.00 19.82 -4.04
N GLU A 366 15.73 18.95 -3.34
CA GLU A 366 16.57 17.94 -3.98
C GLU A 366 15.78 16.93 -4.84
N ASN A 367 14.49 16.73 -4.54
CA ASN A 367 13.66 15.77 -5.28
C ASN A 367 13.41 16.17 -6.74
N SER A 368 13.39 17.46 -7.07
CA SER A 368 13.14 17.93 -8.43
C SER A 368 14.41 18.00 -9.29
N LYS A 369 15.58 18.14 -8.67
CA LYS A 369 16.85 18.37 -9.36
C LYS A 369 17.18 17.37 -10.46
N PRO A 370 17.01 16.04 -10.30
CA PRO A 370 17.31 15.09 -11.36
C PRO A 370 16.48 15.34 -12.64
N ILE A 371 15.19 15.61 -12.45
CA ILE A 371 14.26 15.86 -13.56
C ILE A 371 14.53 17.22 -14.20
N GLU A 372 14.76 18.27 -13.41
CA GLU A 372 15.08 19.61 -13.86
C GLU A 372 16.38 19.64 -14.68
N ALA A 373 17.40 18.90 -14.23
CA ALA A 373 18.68 18.80 -14.94
C ALA A 373 18.52 18.20 -16.35
N ILE A 374 17.63 17.22 -16.50
CA ILE A 374 17.32 16.64 -17.80
C ILE A 374 16.45 17.60 -18.62
N GLN A 375 15.39 18.17 -18.02
CA GLN A 375 14.45 19.08 -18.70
C GLN A 375 15.12 20.31 -19.29
N ALA A 376 16.18 20.78 -18.66
CA ALA A 376 16.93 21.97 -19.13
C ALA A 376 17.60 21.75 -20.50
N GLU A 377 17.90 20.51 -20.89
CA GLU A 377 18.75 20.20 -22.05
C GLU A 377 18.16 19.15 -23.01
N VAL A 378 17.12 18.42 -22.61
CA VAL A 378 16.52 17.33 -23.39
C VAL A 378 15.92 17.86 -24.70
N LYS A 379 16.10 17.10 -25.78
CA LYS A 379 15.50 17.32 -27.08
C LYS A 379 14.54 16.20 -27.46
N PRO A 380 13.56 16.45 -28.34
CA PRO A 380 12.58 15.42 -28.74
C PRO A 380 13.20 14.16 -29.37
N GLU A 381 14.32 14.32 -30.05
CA GLU A 381 15.07 13.23 -30.70
C GLU A 381 15.97 12.42 -29.75
N ASP A 382 16.24 12.93 -28.54
CA ASP A 382 17.11 12.26 -27.58
C ASP A 382 16.51 10.90 -27.17
N ILE A 383 17.41 9.94 -26.93
CA ILE A 383 17.01 8.64 -26.34
C ILE A 383 17.47 8.52 -24.89
N PHE A 384 16.77 7.69 -24.12
CA PHE A 384 17.11 7.38 -22.76
C PHE A 384 17.51 5.91 -22.62
N VAL A 385 18.56 5.66 -21.85
CA VAL A 385 19.03 4.32 -21.49
C VAL A 385 19.06 4.18 -19.99
N TYR A 386 18.38 3.18 -19.49
CA TYR A 386 18.24 2.87 -18.06
C TYR A 386 18.83 1.51 -17.73
N THR A 387 19.43 1.39 -16.55
CA THR A 387 19.96 0.11 -16.04
C THR A 387 19.37 -0.27 -14.68
N THR A 388 18.78 0.67 -13.97
CA THR A 388 18.24 0.46 -12.62
C THR A 388 16.77 0.85 -12.53
N ILE A 389 16.01 0.10 -11.75
CA ILE A 389 14.55 0.22 -11.67
C ILE A 389 14.12 1.51 -10.95
N GLY A 390 14.74 1.85 -9.81
CA GLY A 390 14.31 2.96 -8.97
C GLY A 390 14.34 4.31 -9.69
N PRO A 391 15.53 4.84 -10.03
CA PRO A 391 15.67 6.10 -10.75
C PRO A 391 14.97 6.10 -12.11
N SER A 392 15.09 5.01 -12.89
CA SER A 392 14.52 4.95 -14.23
C SER A 392 13.00 5.11 -14.25
N SER A 393 12.30 4.54 -13.28
CA SER A 393 10.84 4.64 -13.21
C SER A 393 10.35 6.08 -13.04
N SER A 394 11.03 6.85 -12.17
CA SER A 394 10.69 8.24 -11.90
C SER A 394 11.04 9.16 -13.07
N VAL A 395 12.12 8.89 -13.80
CA VAL A 395 12.50 9.63 -15.00
C VAL A 395 11.58 9.29 -16.17
N ALA A 396 11.38 8.00 -16.47
CA ALA A 396 10.67 7.52 -17.64
C ALA A 396 9.27 8.12 -17.83
N ILE A 397 8.53 8.27 -16.75
CA ILE A 397 7.15 8.82 -16.78
C ILE A 397 7.09 10.33 -17.07
N ASN A 398 8.21 11.05 -16.97
CA ASN A 398 8.30 12.48 -17.22
C ASN A 398 8.78 12.79 -18.67
N PHE A 399 9.32 11.78 -19.39
CA PHE A 399 9.86 11.92 -20.76
C PHE A 399 9.21 10.89 -21.69
N ASP A 400 7.89 10.70 -21.59
CA ASP A 400 7.14 9.68 -22.31
C ASP A 400 7.04 9.91 -23.83
N GLU A 401 7.42 11.09 -24.33
CA GLU A 401 7.53 11.38 -25.76
C GLU A 401 8.87 10.91 -26.38
N ASN A 402 9.90 10.73 -25.57
CA ASN A 402 11.21 10.28 -26.01
C ASN A 402 11.28 8.75 -26.14
N LYS A 403 12.15 8.23 -27.02
CA LYS A 403 12.45 6.80 -27.07
C LYS A 403 13.23 6.39 -25.83
N GLN A 404 12.84 5.28 -25.22
CA GLN A 404 13.38 4.83 -23.94
C GLN A 404 13.76 3.35 -24.01
N TYR A 405 14.94 3.03 -23.48
CA TYR A 405 15.49 1.68 -23.44
C TYR A 405 15.84 1.30 -22.02
N PHE A 406 15.33 0.16 -21.58
CA PHE A 406 15.77 -0.45 -20.32
C PHE A 406 16.69 -1.63 -20.62
N TYR A 407 17.96 -1.51 -20.23
CA TYR A 407 18.94 -2.59 -20.38
C TYR A 407 18.77 -3.61 -19.26
N ASN A 408 18.15 -4.75 -19.59
CA ASN A 408 17.86 -5.84 -18.68
C ASN A 408 19.07 -6.79 -18.54
N LYS A 409 20.17 -6.29 -17.99
CA LYS A 409 21.43 -7.02 -17.80
C LYS A 409 21.23 -8.35 -17.06
N ASP A 410 20.33 -8.37 -16.05
CA ASP A 410 20.14 -9.50 -15.16
C ASP A 410 19.02 -10.47 -15.61
N ASN A 411 18.48 -10.29 -16.81
CA ASN A 411 17.41 -11.11 -17.39
C ASN A 411 16.20 -11.28 -16.44
N TRP A 412 15.74 -10.21 -15.84
CA TRP A 412 14.62 -10.23 -14.89
C TRP A 412 13.33 -10.70 -15.58
N THR A 413 12.59 -11.57 -14.89
CA THR A 413 11.36 -12.19 -15.42
C THR A 413 10.16 -11.24 -15.54
N VAL A 414 10.26 -10.02 -14.99
CA VAL A 414 9.21 -8.99 -15.03
C VAL A 414 9.34 -8.01 -16.19
N GLU A 415 10.08 -8.38 -17.23
CA GLU A 415 10.36 -7.57 -18.43
C GLU A 415 9.12 -6.85 -18.97
N LYS A 416 7.99 -7.57 -19.09
CA LYS A 416 6.75 -7.00 -19.62
C LYS A 416 6.10 -5.94 -18.73
N ALA A 417 6.45 -5.90 -17.45
CA ALA A 417 5.95 -4.86 -16.54
C ALA A 417 6.62 -3.50 -16.77
N TYR A 418 7.81 -3.47 -17.36
CA TYR A 418 8.49 -2.21 -17.67
C TYR A 418 7.73 -1.34 -18.68
N GLY A 419 6.91 -1.92 -19.54
CA GLY A 419 6.00 -1.17 -20.41
C GLY A 419 5.01 -0.26 -19.68
N ALA A 420 4.86 -0.43 -18.36
CA ALA A 420 4.05 0.47 -17.54
C ALA A 420 4.67 1.86 -17.36
N PHE A 421 5.99 1.99 -17.41
CA PHE A 421 6.66 3.27 -17.13
C PHE A 421 6.56 4.25 -18.29
N ALA A 422 6.67 3.74 -19.54
CA ALA A 422 6.42 4.53 -20.73
C ALA A 422 5.89 3.63 -21.85
N PRO A 423 4.92 4.08 -22.66
CA PRO A 423 4.36 3.30 -23.77
C PRO A 423 5.41 2.80 -24.76
N GLN A 424 6.47 3.58 -24.96
CA GLN A 424 7.58 3.32 -25.87
C GLN A 424 8.83 2.73 -25.20
N MET A 425 8.76 2.38 -23.90
CA MET A 425 9.86 1.73 -23.21
C MET A 425 10.14 0.37 -23.84
N LYS A 426 11.35 0.20 -24.39
CA LYS A 426 11.82 -1.06 -24.93
C LYS A 426 12.80 -1.71 -23.97
N VAL A 427 12.54 -2.96 -23.60
CA VAL A 427 13.50 -3.76 -22.84
C VAL A 427 14.47 -4.41 -23.81
N ILE A 428 15.77 -4.20 -23.59
CA ILE A 428 16.86 -4.75 -24.40
C ILE A 428 17.78 -5.61 -23.55
N ASN A 429 18.27 -6.71 -24.10
CA ASN A 429 19.19 -7.64 -23.42
C ASN A 429 20.63 -7.54 -23.95
N ASN A 430 20.86 -6.74 -25.01
CA ASN A 430 22.15 -6.35 -25.53
C ASN A 430 22.12 -4.85 -25.89
N LEU A 431 23.25 -4.30 -26.28
CA LEU A 431 23.40 -2.89 -26.59
C LEU A 431 23.42 -2.58 -28.11
N ASP A 432 23.16 -3.57 -28.99
CA ASP A 432 23.25 -3.43 -30.45
C ASP A 432 22.45 -2.23 -31.00
N GLU A 433 21.26 -1.96 -30.41
CA GLU A 433 20.42 -0.83 -30.83
C GLU A 433 21.01 0.52 -30.40
N ILE A 434 21.71 0.55 -29.28
CA ILE A 434 22.39 1.75 -28.81
C ILE A 434 23.68 1.97 -29.56
N GLU A 435 24.39 0.88 -29.90
CA GLU A 435 25.61 0.93 -30.71
C GLU A 435 25.36 1.46 -32.14
N ASN A 436 24.19 1.13 -32.70
CA ASN A 436 23.79 1.58 -34.05
C ASN A 436 23.02 2.92 -34.05
N TYR A 437 22.79 3.54 -32.88
CA TYR A 437 22.11 4.82 -32.81
C TYR A 437 23.11 5.96 -33.04
N THR A 438 22.67 7.01 -33.72
CA THR A 438 23.40 8.28 -33.85
C THR A 438 22.56 9.41 -33.28
N GLY A 439 23.16 10.27 -32.45
CA GLY A 439 22.49 11.35 -31.74
C GLY A 439 22.76 11.35 -30.26
N ARG A 440 21.92 12.02 -29.50
CA ARG A 440 22.12 12.23 -28.06
C ARG A 440 21.50 11.12 -27.21
N ILE A 441 22.27 10.65 -26.25
CA ILE A 441 21.95 9.52 -25.37
C ILE A 441 22.00 9.96 -23.91
N TRP A 442 20.86 10.01 -23.25
CA TRP A 442 20.78 10.16 -21.78
C TRP A 442 20.95 8.81 -21.12
N VAL A 443 21.87 8.72 -20.17
CA VAL A 443 22.14 7.53 -19.36
C VAL A 443 21.72 7.83 -17.93
N ILE A 444 20.81 7.01 -17.38
CA ILE A 444 20.30 7.14 -16.02
C ILE A 444 20.63 5.89 -15.23
N ASP A 445 21.52 6.04 -14.27
CA ASP A 445 22.06 4.98 -13.43
C ASP A 445 21.80 5.24 -11.93
N ALA A 446 22.08 4.23 -11.11
CA ALA A 446 22.22 4.33 -9.66
C ALA A 446 23.46 3.54 -9.24
N GLY A 447 24.49 4.24 -8.80
CA GLY A 447 25.69 3.79 -8.07
C GLY A 447 26.46 2.53 -8.50
N ASP A 448 25.77 1.50 -8.95
CA ASP A 448 26.32 0.15 -9.13
C ASP A 448 26.48 -0.27 -10.59
N THR A 449 26.23 0.62 -11.55
CA THR A 449 26.20 0.27 -12.95
C THR A 449 27.33 0.88 -13.74
N ASN A 450 27.82 0.14 -14.72
CA ASN A 450 28.88 0.55 -15.62
C ASN A 450 28.35 1.08 -16.96
N MET A 451 27.08 1.49 -17.03
CA MET A 451 26.50 1.90 -18.33
C MET A 451 27.19 3.14 -18.88
N TYR A 452 27.55 4.08 -18.02
CA TYR A 452 28.37 5.22 -18.41
C TYR A 452 29.63 4.77 -19.12
N ASP A 453 30.39 3.83 -18.55
CA ASP A 453 31.65 3.37 -19.08
C ASP A 453 31.45 2.64 -20.43
N TYR A 454 30.41 1.78 -20.51
CA TYR A 454 30.06 1.11 -21.80
C TYR A 454 29.73 2.11 -22.91
N ILE A 455 28.94 3.14 -22.66
CA ILE A 455 28.57 4.14 -23.66
C ILE A 455 29.80 5.00 -24.02
N ASN A 456 30.61 5.38 -23.03
CA ASN A 456 31.80 6.20 -23.24
C ASN A 456 32.90 5.49 -24.06
N GLU A 457 32.96 4.15 -24.00
CA GLU A 457 33.89 3.33 -24.74
C GLU A 457 33.42 3.00 -26.17
N MET A 458 32.16 3.29 -26.52
CA MET A 458 31.63 3.06 -27.86
C MET A 458 32.29 3.99 -28.89
N GLU A 459 32.62 3.47 -30.05
CA GLU A 459 33.22 4.25 -31.15
C GLU A 459 32.31 5.41 -31.57
N GLY A 460 32.88 6.58 -31.77
CA GLY A 460 32.18 7.80 -32.17
C GLY A 460 31.38 8.49 -31.04
N THR A 461 31.50 8.04 -29.81
CA THR A 461 30.79 8.62 -28.64
C THR A 461 31.64 9.65 -27.92
N THR A 462 31.01 10.77 -27.53
CA THR A 462 31.62 11.84 -26.74
C THR A 462 30.70 12.23 -25.59
N ALA A 463 31.21 12.30 -24.39
CA ALA A 463 30.43 12.80 -23.25
C ALA A 463 30.23 14.31 -23.38
N ILE A 464 28.96 14.76 -23.41
CA ILE A 464 28.55 16.16 -23.35
C ILE A 464 28.43 16.56 -21.87
N LYS A 465 27.82 15.69 -21.07
CA LYS A 465 27.68 15.86 -19.62
C LYS A 465 28.18 14.60 -18.93
N ASP A 466 29.13 14.80 -18.05
CA ASP A 466 29.75 13.76 -17.25
C ASP A 466 28.80 13.28 -16.14
N LYS A 467 29.21 12.31 -15.33
CA LYS A 467 28.43 11.74 -14.23
C LYS A 467 28.02 12.82 -13.22
N GLU A 468 26.77 13.27 -13.27
CA GLU A 468 26.19 14.14 -12.26
C GLU A 468 25.35 13.30 -11.28
N THR A 469 25.59 13.44 -9.98
CA THR A 469 24.97 12.63 -8.93
C THR A 469 23.97 13.46 -8.16
N TYR A 470 22.73 12.95 -8.04
CA TYR A 470 21.65 13.57 -7.30
C TYR A 470 21.06 12.57 -6.30
N TYR A 471 20.98 12.96 -5.03
CA TYR A 471 20.24 12.19 -4.03
C TYR A 471 18.78 12.64 -4.01
N HIS A 472 17.84 11.68 -3.99
CA HIS A 472 16.41 11.94 -3.97
C HIS A 472 15.82 11.55 -2.61
N PRO A 473 15.65 12.50 -1.67
CA PRO A 473 15.26 12.23 -0.27
C PRO A 473 13.94 11.49 -0.12
N PHE A 474 12.99 11.70 -1.04
CA PHE A 474 11.67 11.07 -0.98
C PHE A 474 11.73 9.55 -1.23
N SER A 475 12.41 9.11 -2.27
CA SER A 475 12.54 7.68 -2.60
C SER A 475 13.72 7.02 -1.87
N GLY A 476 14.73 7.80 -1.47
CA GLY A 476 16.00 7.29 -0.94
C GLY A 476 16.98 6.83 -2.02
N ASP A 477 16.63 7.03 -3.31
CA ASP A 477 17.47 6.64 -4.44
C ASP A 477 18.56 7.69 -4.73
N THR A 478 19.63 7.23 -5.38
CA THR A 478 20.65 8.08 -5.98
C THR A 478 20.52 8.01 -7.50
N PHE A 479 20.40 9.16 -8.15
CA PHE A 479 20.37 9.28 -9.60
C PHE A 479 21.76 9.69 -10.09
N ILE A 480 22.32 8.94 -11.04
CA ILE A 480 23.54 9.30 -11.78
C ILE A 480 23.11 9.56 -13.22
N ILE A 481 23.25 10.80 -13.65
CA ILE A 481 22.76 11.28 -14.94
C ILE A 481 23.97 11.68 -15.78
N SER A 482 23.99 11.20 -17.01
CA SER A 482 25.03 11.55 -18.00
C SER A 482 24.38 11.79 -19.36
N LEU A 483 25.04 12.59 -20.21
CA LEU A 483 24.61 12.86 -21.56
C LEU A 483 25.78 12.65 -22.53
N PHE A 484 25.53 11.86 -23.57
CA PHE A 484 26.48 11.59 -24.63
C PHE A 484 25.96 12.06 -25.97
N GLU A 485 26.85 12.35 -26.90
CA GLU A 485 26.59 12.50 -28.32
C GLU A 485 27.37 11.41 -29.08
N LYS A 486 26.67 10.70 -29.96
CA LYS A 486 27.22 9.65 -30.79
C LYS A 486 27.07 10.02 -32.28
N ASN A 487 28.20 10.11 -33.02
CA ASN A 487 28.29 10.49 -34.43
C ASN A 487 28.09 9.30 -35.35
#